data_791a4c0873497fe4a094e61038b5d0df
#
_entry.id   791a4c0873497fe4a094e61038b5d0df
#
_cell.length_a   1.000
_cell.length_b   1.000
_cell.length_c   1.000
_cell.angle_alpha   90.00
_cell.angle_beta   90.00
_cell.angle_gamma   90.00
#
_symmetry.space_group_name_H-M   'P 1'
#
loop_
_entity.id
_entity.type
_entity.pdbx_description
1 polymer ?
#
loop_
_entity_poly.entity_id
_entity_poly.type
_entity_poly.pdbx_seq_one_letter_code
_entity_poly.pdbx_strand_id
1 'polypeptide(L)'
;MKLIRLFFLCLIIVSCSNNNKKVKINYTVDYSELDNFIKDSLPITLELDSLHYETFNKWKDISLINSVKKIPFVDSRQLSFPINLLKTDILKIIDTNVPFELDHPQIIGRFRVLKTDILKIDIDNLSIENYEIFQKHLSDIIISYNAFVNTMNLEVSKDKSVNFTED
;
A
#
# COMPACT_ATOMS: atom_id res chain seq x y z
N MET A 1 -10.44 -72.04 10.88
CA MET A 1 -9.26 -71.13 10.85
C MET A 1 -9.32 -70.05 9.79
N LYS A 2 -9.93 -70.24 8.62
CA LYS A 2 -9.99 -69.19 7.54
C LYS A 2 -10.96 -68.03 7.89
N LEU A 3 -12.05 -68.28 8.57
CA LEU A 3 -13.05 -67.26 8.99
C LEU A 3 -12.53 -66.28 10.03
N ILE A 4 -11.70 -66.73 10.97
CA ILE A 4 -11.09 -65.86 12.00
C ILE A 4 -10.07 -64.89 11.39
N ARG A 5 -9.32 -65.33 10.36
CA ARG A 5 -8.39 -64.42 9.63
C ARG A 5 -9.11 -63.33 8.86
N LEU A 6 -10.30 -63.60 8.33
CA LEU A 6 -11.11 -62.62 7.60
C LEU A 6 -11.65 -61.55 8.56
N PHE A 7 -12.04 -61.97 9.78
CA PHE A 7 -12.58 -61.03 10.77
C PHE A 7 -11.51 -60.06 11.31
N PHE A 8 -10.25 -60.53 11.46
CA PHE A 8 -9.12 -59.68 11.84
C PHE A 8 -8.73 -58.71 10.74
N LEU A 9 -8.88 -59.08 9.48
CA LEU A 9 -8.57 -58.20 8.35
C LEU A 9 -9.57 -57.03 8.25
N CYS A 10 -10.87 -57.27 8.56
CA CYS A 10 -11.89 -56.23 8.56
C CYS A 10 -11.72 -55.22 9.73
N LEU A 11 -11.14 -55.64 10.90
CA LEU A 11 -10.92 -54.72 12.03
C LEU A 11 -9.82 -53.69 11.81
N ILE A 12 -8.85 -53.98 10.92
CA ILE A 12 -7.74 -53.07 10.64
C ILE A 12 -8.19 -51.91 9.72
N ILE A 13 -9.24 -52.09 8.93
CA ILE A 13 -9.70 -51.08 7.97
C ILE A 13 -10.55 -49.99 8.66
N VAL A 14 -11.13 -50.26 9.84
CA VAL A 14 -12.01 -49.31 10.57
C VAL A 14 -11.19 -48.32 11.40
N SER A 15 -9.89 -48.59 11.67
CA SER A 15 -9.05 -47.76 12.57
C SER A 15 -8.40 -46.54 11.94
N CYS A 16 -8.57 -46.28 10.64
CA CYS A 16 -7.89 -45.17 9.97
C CYS A 16 -8.85 -44.04 9.48
N SER A 17 -10.01 -43.86 10.10
CA SER A 17 -10.81 -42.70 9.85
C SER A 17 -10.66 -41.68 11.01
N ASN A 18 -9.41 -41.26 11.25
CA ASN A 18 -9.17 -40.09 12.08
C ASN A 18 -9.47 -38.84 11.22
N ASN A 19 -10.75 -38.53 11.07
CA ASN A 19 -11.20 -37.27 10.57
C ASN A 19 -10.79 -36.18 11.58
N ASN A 20 -9.53 -35.81 11.57
CA ASN A 20 -9.11 -34.51 12.07
C ASN A 20 -9.80 -33.45 11.17
N LYS A 21 -11.08 -33.19 11.43
CA LYS A 21 -11.69 -31.95 11.04
C LYS A 21 -10.85 -30.88 11.70
N LYS A 22 -9.82 -30.37 10.97
CA LYS A 22 -9.21 -29.10 11.28
C LYS A 22 -10.40 -28.14 11.30
N VAL A 23 -10.82 -27.75 12.51
CA VAL A 23 -11.74 -26.65 12.68
C VAL A 23 -11.02 -25.49 12.01
N LYS A 24 -11.47 -25.10 10.81
CA LYS A 24 -11.08 -23.83 10.22
C LYS A 24 -11.70 -22.77 11.12
N ILE A 25 -10.93 -22.35 12.11
CA ILE A 25 -11.25 -21.13 12.84
C ILE A 25 -11.08 -20.06 11.77
N ASN A 26 -12.18 -19.55 11.24
CA ASN A 26 -12.17 -18.37 10.38
C ASN A 26 -11.82 -17.19 11.28
N TYR A 27 -10.55 -16.94 11.41
CA TYR A 27 -10.07 -15.69 11.99
C TYR A 27 -10.41 -14.58 11.01
N THR A 28 -11.41 -13.81 11.31
CA THR A 28 -11.72 -12.58 10.59
C THR A 28 -10.76 -11.50 11.06
N VAL A 29 -10.30 -10.66 10.12
CA VAL A 29 -9.51 -9.48 10.46
C VAL A 29 -10.28 -8.61 11.43
N ASP A 30 -9.64 -8.16 12.52
CA ASP A 30 -10.22 -7.18 13.42
C ASP A 30 -10.07 -5.78 12.82
N TYR A 31 -11.13 -5.31 12.20
CA TYR A 31 -11.16 -3.98 11.60
C TYR A 31 -11.07 -2.85 12.63
N SER A 32 -11.42 -3.08 13.89
CA SER A 32 -11.26 -2.06 14.94
C SER A 32 -9.78 -1.84 15.28
N GLU A 33 -9.00 -2.91 15.27
CA GLU A 33 -7.55 -2.82 15.42
C GLU A 33 -6.90 -2.08 14.22
N LEU A 34 -7.38 -2.34 13.01
CA LEU A 34 -6.91 -1.65 11.83
C LEU A 34 -7.27 -0.16 11.85
N ASP A 35 -8.48 0.20 12.29
CA ASP A 35 -8.88 1.59 12.48
C ASP A 35 -7.98 2.32 13.50
N ASN A 36 -7.66 1.67 14.62
CA ASN A 36 -6.74 2.22 15.62
C ASN A 36 -5.33 2.39 15.04
N PHE A 37 -4.83 1.39 14.29
CA PHE A 37 -3.54 1.51 13.62
C PHE A 37 -3.52 2.69 12.64
N ILE A 38 -4.55 2.84 11.80
CA ILE A 38 -4.65 3.92 10.82
C ILE A 38 -4.66 5.28 11.51
N LYS A 39 -5.39 5.41 12.61
CA LYS A 39 -5.54 6.66 13.34
C LYS A 39 -4.31 7.05 14.15
N ASP A 40 -3.69 6.08 14.82
CA ASP A 40 -2.72 6.34 15.88
C ASP A 40 -1.27 6.05 15.44
N SER A 41 -1.07 5.24 14.42
CA SER A 41 0.25 4.72 14.02
C SER A 41 0.69 5.10 12.62
N LEU A 42 -0.22 5.46 11.72
CA LEU A 42 0.17 5.92 10.39
C LEU A 42 0.85 7.29 10.48
N PRO A 43 1.93 7.51 9.72
CA PRO A 43 2.54 8.84 9.63
C PRO A 43 1.57 9.87 9.07
N ILE A 44 1.68 11.11 9.52
CA ILE A 44 0.92 12.23 8.97
C ILE A 44 1.38 12.48 7.54
N THR A 45 0.44 12.67 6.62
CA THR A 45 0.74 12.99 5.22
C THR A 45 1.19 14.44 5.08
N LEU A 46 2.29 14.67 4.36
CA LEU A 46 2.78 16.01 4.05
C LEU A 46 1.95 16.67 2.94
N GLU A 47 1.89 17.99 3.01
CA GLU A 47 1.30 18.83 1.97
C GLU A 47 2.39 19.34 1.02
N LEU A 48 2.05 19.41 -0.26
CA LEU A 48 2.85 20.15 -1.22
C LEU A 48 2.76 21.63 -0.87
N ASP A 49 3.89 22.34 -0.89
CA ASP A 49 3.90 23.78 -0.68
C ASP A 49 3.08 24.48 -1.78
N SER A 50 2.24 25.41 -1.37
CA SER A 50 1.37 26.17 -2.28
C SER A 50 2.15 26.95 -3.35
N LEU A 51 3.38 27.34 -3.05
CA LEU A 51 4.30 28.01 -3.99
C LEU A 51 4.65 27.12 -5.20
N HIS A 52 4.45 25.79 -5.08
CA HIS A 52 4.80 24.82 -6.10
C HIS A 52 3.59 24.26 -6.86
N TYR A 53 2.35 24.69 -6.52
CA TYR A 53 1.14 24.15 -7.14
C TYR A 53 1.11 24.33 -8.66
N GLU A 54 1.58 25.48 -9.16
CA GLU A 54 1.61 25.71 -10.61
C GLU A 54 2.52 24.72 -11.31
N THR A 55 3.74 24.53 -10.81
CA THR A 55 4.71 23.58 -11.35
C THR A 55 4.23 22.14 -11.24
N PHE A 56 3.62 21.78 -10.08
CA PHE A 56 3.03 20.47 -9.86
C PHE A 56 1.89 20.17 -10.86
N ASN A 57 1.02 21.13 -11.13
CA ASN A 57 -0.10 20.97 -12.03
C ASN A 57 0.31 20.79 -13.50
N LYS A 58 1.54 21.15 -13.87
CA LYS A 58 2.09 20.87 -15.21
C LYS A 58 2.25 19.36 -15.44
N TRP A 59 2.45 18.60 -14.40
CA TRP A 59 2.45 17.13 -14.46
C TRP A 59 1.03 16.61 -14.29
N LYS A 60 0.27 16.59 -15.36
CA LYS A 60 -1.19 16.43 -15.38
C LYS A 60 -1.74 15.31 -14.51
N ASP A 61 -1.10 14.14 -14.57
CA ASP A 61 -1.65 12.95 -13.92
C ASP A 61 -1.15 12.76 -12.49
N ILE A 62 -0.18 13.56 -12.05
CA ILE A 62 0.41 13.41 -10.71
C ILE A 62 -0.61 13.68 -9.58
N SER A 63 -1.66 14.46 -9.87
CA SER A 63 -2.75 14.71 -8.93
C SER A 63 -3.50 13.44 -8.50
N LEU A 64 -3.39 12.35 -9.28
CA LEU A 64 -4.00 11.07 -8.96
C LEU A 64 -3.46 10.49 -7.65
N ILE A 65 -2.20 10.78 -7.31
CA ILE A 65 -1.61 10.34 -6.03
C ILE A 65 -2.15 11.08 -4.81
N ASN A 66 -2.90 12.17 -5.00
CA ASN A 66 -3.54 12.88 -3.87
C ASN A 66 -4.54 12.01 -3.10
N SER A 67 -4.99 10.92 -3.68
CA SER A 67 -5.79 9.92 -2.97
C SER A 67 -5.05 9.26 -1.80
N VAL A 68 -3.71 9.25 -1.79
CA VAL A 68 -2.90 8.82 -0.64
C VAL A 68 -3.26 9.60 0.62
N LYS A 69 -3.47 10.91 0.51
CA LYS A 69 -3.82 11.78 1.64
C LYS A 69 -5.16 11.43 2.30
N LYS A 70 -6.02 10.69 1.60
CA LYS A 70 -7.33 10.29 2.11
C LYS A 70 -7.26 9.00 2.93
N ILE A 71 -6.20 8.19 2.76
CA ILE A 71 -6.06 6.88 3.43
C ILE A 71 -6.24 6.99 4.96
N PRO A 72 -5.62 7.97 5.66
CA PRO A 72 -5.76 8.08 7.12
C PRO A 72 -7.18 8.43 7.61
N PHE A 73 -8.07 8.81 6.71
CA PHE A 73 -9.44 9.27 7.04
C PHE A 73 -10.53 8.29 6.59
N VAL A 74 -10.14 7.14 6.01
CA VAL A 74 -11.08 6.14 5.50
C VAL A 74 -11.29 5.06 6.55
N ASP A 75 -12.55 4.65 6.76
CA ASP A 75 -12.91 3.46 7.53
C ASP A 75 -12.19 2.23 6.96
N SER A 76 -11.58 1.44 7.82
CA SER A 76 -10.78 0.27 7.41
C SER A 76 -11.55 -0.74 6.55
N ARG A 77 -12.86 -0.87 6.77
CA ARG A 77 -13.75 -1.74 5.96
C ARG A 77 -13.94 -1.23 4.52
N GLN A 78 -13.64 0.03 4.27
CA GLN A 78 -13.79 0.68 2.97
C GLN A 78 -12.45 0.91 2.26
N LEU A 79 -11.33 0.52 2.87
CA LEU A 79 -9.97 0.74 2.33
C LEU A 79 -9.73 0.10 0.97
N SER A 80 -10.41 -1.00 0.64
CA SER A 80 -10.17 -1.69 -0.63
C SER A 80 -10.46 -0.79 -1.84
N PHE A 81 -11.51 0.03 -1.77
CA PHE A 81 -11.86 0.92 -2.88
C PHE A 81 -10.77 1.99 -3.15
N PRO A 82 -10.37 2.85 -2.19
CA PRO A 82 -9.35 3.87 -2.45
C PRO A 82 -7.97 3.27 -2.76
N ILE A 83 -7.60 2.15 -2.17
CA ILE A 83 -6.33 1.49 -2.48
C ILE A 83 -6.32 0.93 -3.91
N ASN A 84 -7.37 0.24 -4.34
CA ASN A 84 -7.45 -0.30 -5.70
C ASN A 84 -7.56 0.82 -6.75
N LEU A 85 -8.25 1.92 -6.43
CA LEU A 85 -8.25 3.11 -7.26
C LEU A 85 -6.85 3.70 -7.38
N LEU A 86 -6.15 3.87 -6.26
CA LEU A 86 -4.77 4.38 -6.24
C LEU A 86 -3.82 3.50 -7.04
N LYS A 87 -3.93 2.17 -6.94
CA LYS A 87 -3.15 1.21 -7.76
C LYS A 87 -3.42 1.40 -9.25
N THR A 88 -4.68 1.59 -9.62
CA THR A 88 -5.08 1.83 -11.02
C THR A 88 -4.53 3.16 -11.52
N ASP A 89 -4.61 4.20 -10.70
CA ASP A 89 -4.22 5.55 -11.09
C ASP A 89 -2.70 5.70 -11.17
N ILE A 90 -1.94 5.12 -10.26
CA ILE A 90 -0.47 5.17 -10.28
C ILE A 90 0.12 4.51 -11.54
N LEU A 91 -0.57 3.53 -12.12
CA LEU A 91 -0.15 2.89 -13.38
C LEU A 91 -0.34 3.79 -14.59
N LYS A 92 -1.24 4.78 -14.54
CA LYS A 92 -1.47 5.75 -15.61
C LYS A 92 -0.38 6.82 -15.66
N ILE A 93 0.30 7.07 -14.54
CA ILE A 93 1.35 8.09 -14.47
C ILE A 93 2.60 7.57 -15.16
N ILE A 94 2.99 8.25 -16.24
CA ILE A 94 4.14 7.91 -17.05
C ILE A 94 5.31 8.78 -16.57
N ASP A 95 6.38 8.14 -16.11
CA ASP A 95 7.58 8.80 -15.60
C ASP A 95 8.50 9.37 -16.72
N THR A 96 8.08 9.28 -17.98
CA THR A 96 8.77 9.89 -19.14
C THR A 96 8.20 11.25 -19.56
N ASN A 97 7.02 11.62 -19.09
CA ASN A 97 6.35 12.90 -19.43
C ASN A 97 6.41 13.90 -18.28
N VAL A 98 7.51 13.89 -17.56
CA VAL A 98 7.73 14.80 -16.44
C VAL A 98 8.04 16.19 -16.99
N PRO A 99 7.39 17.26 -16.47
CA PRO A 99 7.78 18.63 -16.80
C PRO A 99 9.26 18.88 -16.49
N PHE A 100 9.92 19.72 -17.31
CA PHE A 100 11.34 20.01 -17.16
C PHE A 100 11.71 20.46 -15.74
N GLU A 101 10.87 21.28 -15.12
CA GLU A 101 11.05 21.81 -13.77
C GLU A 101 10.97 20.71 -12.68
N LEU A 102 10.44 19.54 -12.99
CA LEU A 102 10.30 18.40 -12.10
C LEU A 102 11.17 17.20 -12.53
N ASP A 103 11.86 17.30 -13.66
CA ASP A 103 12.71 16.23 -14.20
C ASP A 103 14.07 16.16 -13.49
N HIS A 104 14.00 16.03 -12.19
CA HIS A 104 15.16 15.83 -11.34
C HIS A 104 15.29 14.35 -10.95
N PRO A 105 16.47 13.74 -11.03
CA PRO A 105 16.69 12.33 -10.69
C PRO A 105 16.17 11.96 -9.30
N GLN A 106 16.22 12.89 -8.34
CA GLN A 106 15.73 12.66 -6.99
C GLN A 106 14.20 12.60 -6.94
N ILE A 107 13.49 13.49 -7.64
CA ILE A 107 12.03 13.49 -7.74
C ILE A 107 11.56 12.19 -8.41
N ILE A 108 12.13 11.86 -9.56
CA ILE A 108 11.79 10.64 -10.30
C ILE A 108 12.10 9.38 -9.48
N GLY A 109 13.25 9.36 -8.79
CA GLY A 109 13.60 8.24 -7.91
C GLY A 109 12.60 8.04 -6.79
N ARG A 110 12.17 9.12 -6.10
CA ARG A 110 11.16 9.05 -5.04
C ARG A 110 9.79 8.65 -5.57
N PHE A 111 9.40 9.16 -6.74
CA PHE A 111 8.16 8.74 -7.38
C PHE A 111 8.15 7.22 -7.68
N ARG A 112 9.24 6.67 -8.20
CA ARG A 112 9.36 5.22 -8.47
C ARG A 112 9.27 4.37 -7.21
N VAL A 113 9.82 4.84 -6.08
CA VAL A 113 9.66 4.17 -4.78
C VAL A 113 8.20 4.17 -4.37
N LEU A 114 7.54 5.33 -4.38
CA LEU A 114 6.11 5.46 -4.07
C LEU A 114 5.25 4.53 -4.94
N LYS A 115 5.49 4.53 -6.25
CA LYS A 115 4.81 3.63 -7.20
C LYS A 115 4.98 2.16 -6.82
N THR A 116 6.19 1.77 -6.44
CA THR A 116 6.50 0.41 -6.02
C THR A 116 5.75 0.03 -4.75
N ASP A 117 5.69 0.91 -3.75
CA ASP A 117 5.03 0.65 -2.47
C ASP A 117 3.51 0.57 -2.63
N ILE A 118 2.90 1.45 -3.47
CA ILE A 118 1.48 1.36 -3.80
C ILE A 118 1.15 0.02 -4.48
N LEU A 119 1.99 -0.47 -5.38
CA LEU A 119 1.71 -1.71 -6.10
C LEU A 119 1.92 -2.96 -5.27
N LYS A 120 2.72 -2.90 -4.20
CA LYS A 120 2.96 -4.05 -3.29
C LYS A 120 1.79 -4.38 -2.39
N ILE A 121 0.96 -3.38 -2.00
CA ILE A 121 -0.09 -3.62 -1.03
C ILE A 121 -1.16 -4.56 -1.61
N ASP A 122 -1.51 -5.60 -0.88
CA ASP A 122 -2.54 -6.58 -1.25
C ASP A 122 -3.72 -6.49 -0.28
N ILE A 123 -4.67 -5.63 -0.61
CA ILE A 123 -5.87 -5.41 0.20
C ILE A 123 -6.92 -6.51 -0.02
N ASP A 124 -6.96 -7.11 -1.20
CA ASP A 124 -8.00 -8.07 -1.56
C ASP A 124 -7.79 -9.42 -0.87
N ASN A 125 -6.55 -9.72 -0.47
CA ASN A 125 -6.19 -10.91 0.29
C ASN A 125 -5.87 -10.62 1.76
N LEU A 126 -6.37 -9.50 2.31
CA LEU A 126 -6.15 -9.16 3.71
C LEU A 126 -6.68 -10.26 4.63
N SER A 127 -5.80 -10.78 5.48
CA SER A 127 -6.07 -11.86 6.43
C SER A 127 -5.26 -11.65 7.72
N ILE A 128 -5.58 -12.39 8.77
CA ILE A 128 -4.78 -12.36 10.01
C ILE A 128 -3.32 -12.76 9.75
N GLU A 129 -3.09 -13.70 8.84
CA GLU A 129 -1.74 -14.21 8.56
C GLU A 129 -0.82 -13.16 7.93
N ASN A 130 -1.38 -12.18 7.18
CA ASN A 130 -0.63 -11.12 6.52
C ASN A 130 -0.90 -9.73 7.08
N TYR A 131 -1.60 -9.64 8.21
CA TYR A 131 -2.06 -8.38 8.79
C TYR A 131 -0.91 -7.40 9.09
N GLU A 132 0.15 -7.87 9.76
CA GLU A 132 1.34 -7.05 10.06
C GLU A 132 2.06 -6.57 8.78
N ILE A 133 2.13 -7.44 7.77
CA ILE A 133 2.71 -7.09 6.45
C ILE A 133 1.86 -6.02 5.77
N PHE A 134 0.54 -6.14 5.88
CA PHE A 134 -0.38 -5.16 5.33
C PHE A 134 -0.21 -3.80 6.02
N GLN A 135 -0.18 -3.75 7.36
CA GLN A 135 0.08 -2.53 8.13
C GLN A 135 1.40 -1.88 7.73
N LYS A 136 2.46 -2.69 7.58
CA LYS A 136 3.75 -2.21 7.11
C LYS A 136 3.66 -1.59 5.72
N HIS A 137 3.03 -2.25 4.76
CA HIS A 137 2.88 -1.71 3.39
C HIS A 137 2.05 -0.43 3.38
N LEU A 138 1.03 -0.32 4.23
CA LEU A 138 0.24 0.90 4.36
C LEU A 138 1.10 2.06 4.89
N SER A 139 1.95 1.81 5.88
CA SER A 139 2.93 2.78 6.38
C SER A 139 3.97 3.15 5.32
N ASP A 140 4.50 2.18 4.58
CA ASP A 140 5.50 2.39 3.53
C ASP A 140 4.94 3.34 2.44
N ILE A 141 3.66 3.22 2.08
CA ILE A 141 3.00 4.15 1.13
C ILE A 141 3.03 5.58 1.65
N ILE A 142 2.66 5.81 2.91
CA ILE A 142 2.65 7.16 3.48
C ILE A 142 4.06 7.72 3.60
N ILE A 143 5.03 6.90 4.02
CA ILE A 143 6.44 7.32 4.14
C ILE A 143 7.02 7.69 2.77
N SER A 144 6.80 6.86 1.74
CA SER A 144 7.31 7.13 0.39
C SER A 144 6.60 8.31 -0.26
N TYR A 145 5.30 8.51 0.00
CA TYR A 145 4.56 9.71 -0.40
C TYR A 145 5.17 10.97 0.23
N ASN A 146 5.40 10.96 1.53
CA ASN A 146 6.00 12.07 2.25
C ASN A 146 7.42 12.39 1.73
N ALA A 147 8.22 11.36 1.45
CA ALA A 147 9.54 11.54 0.88
C ALA A 147 9.49 12.16 -0.53
N PHE A 148 8.51 11.77 -1.34
CA PHE A 148 8.29 12.34 -2.67
C PHE A 148 7.88 13.82 -2.58
N VAL A 149 6.87 14.15 -1.78
CA VAL A 149 6.39 15.53 -1.59
C VAL A 149 7.47 16.43 -1.01
N ASN A 150 8.19 15.95 0.00
CA ASN A 150 9.30 16.71 0.60
C ASN A 150 10.41 16.99 -0.41
N THR A 151 10.75 16.02 -1.26
CA THR A 151 11.76 16.23 -2.32
C THR A 151 11.29 17.29 -3.32
N MET A 152 10.02 17.27 -3.70
CA MET A 152 9.45 18.30 -4.59
C MET A 152 9.51 19.70 -3.95
N ASN A 153 9.13 19.81 -2.68
CA ASN A 153 9.19 21.09 -1.96
C ASN A 153 10.61 21.65 -1.91
N LEU A 154 11.63 20.79 -1.74
CA LEU A 154 13.03 21.21 -1.64
C LEU A 154 13.66 21.54 -3.01
N GLU A 155 13.47 20.71 -4.03
CA GLU A 155 14.13 20.90 -5.33
C GLU A 155 13.56 22.12 -6.07
N VAL A 156 12.24 22.28 -6.11
CA VAL A 156 11.62 23.46 -6.77
C VAL A 156 11.97 24.76 -6.05
N SER A 157 12.25 24.73 -4.74
CA SER A 157 12.71 25.92 -4.01
C SER A 157 14.13 26.36 -4.42
N LYS A 158 15.02 25.40 -4.72
CA LYS A 158 16.40 25.70 -5.15
C LYS A 158 16.43 26.41 -6.50
N ASP A 159 15.63 25.93 -7.47
CA ASP A 159 15.61 26.51 -8.81
C ASP A 159 15.13 27.97 -8.79
N LYS A 160 14.23 28.32 -7.88
CA LYS A 160 13.78 29.71 -7.71
C LYS A 160 14.84 30.62 -7.10
N SER A 161 15.68 30.11 -6.20
CA SER A 161 16.73 30.90 -5.54
C SER A 161 17.90 31.26 -6.49
N VAL A 162 18.18 30.43 -7.48
CA VAL A 162 19.24 30.67 -8.48
C VAL A 162 18.85 31.80 -9.43
N ASN A 163 17.57 31.93 -9.77
CA ASN A 163 17.08 32.96 -10.70
C ASN A 163 17.00 34.36 -10.10
N PHE A 164 17.15 34.54 -8.78
CA PHE A 164 17.16 35.84 -8.13
C PHE A 164 18.57 36.46 -7.94
N THR A 165 19.63 35.77 -8.35
CA THR A 165 21.03 36.25 -8.19
C THR A 165 21.68 36.73 -9.49
N GLU A 166 20.94 36.80 -10.60
CA GLU A 166 21.45 37.24 -11.91
C GLU A 166 20.95 38.65 -12.35
N ASP A 167 20.37 39.45 -11.43
CA ASP A 167 19.99 40.84 -11.73
C ASP A 167 20.93 41.87 -11.05
#